data_17c739d7b7511a61d30c6a49562a9570
#
_entry.id   17c739d7b7511a61d30c6a49562a9570
#
_cell.length_a   1.000
_cell.length_b   1.000
_cell.length_c   1.000
_cell.angle_alpha   90.00
_cell.angle_beta   90.00
_cell.angle_gamma   90.00
#
_symmetry.space_group_name_H-M   'P 1'
#
loop_
_entity.id
_entity.type
_entity.pdbx_description
1 polymer ?
#
loop_
_entity_poly.entity_id
_entity_poly.type
_entity_poly.pdbx_seq_one_letter_code
_entity_poly.pdbx_strand_id
1 'polypeptide(L)'
;MENKAKYTETLKTKTRTYFLDLKETSNGTAYLSVAESRKNKEGAFETVRLSVFQEDIPEFAAAMARLVEQFGTQQQPAAPATA
;
A
#
# COMPACT_ATOMS: atom_id res chain seq x y z
N MET A 1 11.54 -15.51 13.98
CA MET A 1 11.52 -15.72 12.90
C MET A 1 11.14 -14.69 12.07
N GLU A 2 11.54 -14.51 11.01
CA GLU A 2 11.25 -13.53 10.26
C GLU A 2 10.06 -13.67 9.51
N ASN A 3 9.37 -12.65 9.17
CA ASN A 3 8.20 -12.66 8.36
C ASN A 3 8.62 -12.54 6.95
N LYS A 4 8.33 -13.54 6.16
CA LYS A 4 8.69 -13.48 4.79
C LYS A 4 7.55 -13.03 3.97
N ALA A 5 7.80 -12.17 3.00
CA ALA A 5 6.76 -11.70 2.10
C ALA A 5 6.42 -12.80 1.13
N LYS A 6 5.14 -13.11 0.99
CA LYS A 6 4.70 -14.08 0.03
C LYS A 6 4.48 -13.45 -1.31
N TYR A 7 4.05 -12.21 -1.33
CA TYR A 7 3.84 -11.48 -2.57
C TYR A 7 4.27 -10.05 -2.32
N THR A 8 4.91 -9.44 -3.27
CA THR A 8 5.45 -8.10 -3.13
C THR A 8 5.15 -7.28 -4.36
N GLU A 9 4.71 -6.05 -4.14
CA GLU A 9 4.56 -5.09 -5.22
C GLU A 9 5.32 -3.84 -4.84
N THR A 10 5.96 -3.23 -5.80
CA THR A 10 6.69 -1.99 -5.56
C THR A 10 6.23 -0.95 -6.55
N LEU A 11 5.86 0.20 -6.03
CA LEU A 11 5.45 1.30 -6.87
C LEU A 11 6.40 2.45 -6.69
N LYS A 12 7.02 2.87 -7.78
CA LYS A 12 7.92 3.99 -7.72
C LYS A 12 7.31 5.16 -8.40
N THR A 13 7.21 6.28 -7.70
CA THR A 13 6.71 7.51 -8.30
C THR A 13 7.85 8.50 -8.31
N LYS A 14 7.60 9.71 -8.79
CA LYS A 14 8.64 10.71 -8.84
C LYS A 14 9.16 11.09 -7.49
N THR A 15 8.32 11.07 -6.48
CA THR A 15 8.71 11.58 -5.19
C THR A 15 8.71 10.53 -4.09
N ARG A 16 8.15 9.35 -4.32
CA ARG A 16 8.00 8.35 -3.28
C ARG A 16 8.14 6.96 -3.84
N THR A 17 8.37 6.02 -2.95
CA THR A 17 8.34 4.61 -3.30
C THR A 17 7.43 3.92 -2.32
N TYR A 18 6.52 3.10 -2.83
CA TYR A 18 5.62 2.34 -1.99
C TYR A 18 5.96 0.87 -2.11
N PHE A 19 6.06 0.21 -0.97
CA PHE A 19 6.30 -1.23 -0.95
C PHE A 19 5.07 -1.87 -0.34
N LEU A 20 4.46 -2.77 -1.08
CA LEU A 20 3.27 -3.44 -0.62
C LEU A 20 3.59 -4.93 -0.55
N ASP A 21 3.55 -5.48 0.63
CA ASP A 21 3.92 -6.87 0.83
C ASP A 21 2.81 -7.63 1.52
N LEU A 22 2.54 -8.83 1.06
CA LEU A 22 1.66 -9.73 1.78
C LEU A 22 2.56 -10.68 2.51
N LYS A 23 2.51 -10.63 3.83
CA LYS A 23 3.40 -11.39 4.67
C LYS A 23 2.62 -12.31 5.59
N GLU A 24 3.35 -13.16 6.28
CA GLU A 24 2.73 -14.10 7.18
C GLU A 24 3.53 -14.17 8.44
N THR A 25 2.88 -14.16 9.59
CA THR A 25 3.59 -14.27 10.85
C THR A 25 3.99 -15.71 11.10
N SER A 26 4.77 -15.94 12.13
CA SER A 26 5.24 -17.28 12.39
C SER A 26 4.12 -18.24 12.75
N ASN A 27 2.99 -17.75 13.23
CA ASN A 27 1.90 -18.65 13.50
C ASN A 27 0.84 -18.67 12.41
N GLY A 28 1.22 -18.21 11.23
CA GLY A 28 0.36 -18.41 10.08
C GLY A 28 -0.65 -17.33 9.79
N THR A 29 -0.61 -16.23 10.50
CA THR A 29 -1.55 -15.15 10.26
C THR A 29 -1.02 -14.24 9.17
N ALA A 30 -1.83 -13.99 8.16
CA ALA A 30 -1.40 -13.14 7.06
C ALA A 30 -1.62 -11.68 7.42
N TYR A 31 -0.79 -10.80 6.87
CA TYR A 31 -1.03 -9.38 7.01
C TYR A 31 -0.44 -8.65 5.82
N LEU A 32 -1.02 -7.50 5.54
CA LEU A 32 -0.57 -6.66 4.44
C LEU A 32 0.30 -5.56 5.04
N SER A 33 1.50 -5.42 4.53
CA SER A 33 2.41 -4.39 4.98
C SER A 33 2.56 -3.36 3.89
N VAL A 34 2.31 -2.11 4.20
CA VAL A 34 2.44 -1.03 3.22
C VAL A 34 3.45 -0.06 3.78
N ALA A 35 4.48 0.23 3.03
CA ALA A 35 5.51 1.16 3.45
C ALA A 35 5.65 2.24 2.41
N GLU A 36 5.80 3.47 2.86
CA GLU A 36 6.03 4.59 1.98
C GLU A 36 7.38 5.18 2.33
N SER A 37 8.26 5.30 1.36
CA SER A 37 9.56 5.87 1.56
C SER A 37 9.65 7.15 0.75
N ARG A 38 10.04 8.25 1.39
CA ARG A 38 10.15 9.51 0.69
C ARG A 38 11.31 10.31 1.26
N LYS A 39 11.77 11.28 0.48
CA LYS A 39 12.87 12.10 0.91
C LYS A 39 12.33 13.31 1.62
N ASN A 40 12.90 13.64 2.76
CA ASN A 40 12.43 14.81 3.48
C ASN A 40 13.20 16.04 3.03
N LYS A 41 12.97 17.17 3.66
CA LYS A 41 13.58 18.41 3.27
C LYS A 41 15.06 18.41 3.36
N GLU A 42 15.59 17.63 4.25
CA GLU A 42 17.02 17.59 4.43
C GLU A 42 17.70 16.57 3.57
N GLY A 43 16.97 15.91 2.72
CA GLY A 43 17.55 14.91 1.83
C GLY A 43 17.65 13.54 2.41
N ALA A 44 17.19 13.34 3.62
CA ALA A 44 17.21 12.01 4.22
C ALA A 44 15.91 11.29 3.89
N PHE A 45 15.96 9.96 3.84
CA PHE A 45 14.75 9.20 3.56
C PHE A 45 14.00 8.92 4.84
N GLU A 46 12.68 9.04 4.75
CA GLU A 46 11.81 8.69 5.85
C GLU A 46 10.87 7.61 5.38
N THR A 47 10.59 6.64 6.23
CA THR A 47 9.71 5.55 5.89
C THR A 47 8.57 5.48 6.88
N VAL A 48 7.36 5.42 6.36
CA VAL A 48 6.17 5.25 7.16
C VAL A 48 5.59 3.88 6.82
N ARG A 49 5.19 3.13 7.81
CA ARG A 49 4.74 1.77 7.59
C ARG A 49 3.41 1.52 8.25
N LEU A 50 2.59 0.71 7.61
CA LEU A 50 1.27 0.39 8.06
C LEU A 50 1.06 -1.11 7.91
N SER A 51 0.42 -1.74 8.85
CA SER A 51 0.12 -3.16 8.76
C SER A 51 -1.38 -3.38 8.91
N VAL A 52 -1.93 -4.19 8.03
CA VAL A 52 -3.35 -4.54 8.09
C VAL A 52 -3.42 -6.05 8.20
N PHE A 53 -3.98 -6.55 9.28
CA PHE A 53 -4.01 -7.98 9.51
C PHE A 53 -5.15 -8.65 8.78
N GLN A 54 -5.04 -9.97 8.61
CA GLN A 54 -5.91 -10.66 7.69
C GLN A 54 -7.38 -10.48 7.96
N GLU A 55 -7.78 -10.36 9.20
CA GLU A 55 -9.19 -10.22 9.45
C GLU A 55 -9.71 -8.88 8.99
N ASP A 56 -8.85 -7.89 8.84
CA ASP A 56 -9.27 -6.58 8.40
C ASP A 56 -9.01 -6.31 6.93
N ILE A 57 -8.25 -7.17 6.28
CA ILE A 57 -7.89 -6.94 4.88
C ILE A 57 -9.10 -6.78 3.97
N PRO A 58 -10.12 -7.64 4.05
CA PRO A 58 -11.25 -7.49 3.13
C PRO A 58 -11.97 -6.16 3.31
N GLU A 59 -12.14 -5.71 4.54
CA GLU A 59 -12.81 -4.46 4.75
C GLU A 59 -11.95 -3.28 4.37
N PHE A 60 -10.66 -3.40 4.61
CA PHE A 60 -9.73 -2.37 4.23
C PHE A 60 -9.71 -2.22 2.70
N ALA A 61 -9.66 -3.33 2.00
CA ALA A 61 -9.66 -3.32 0.54
C ALA A 61 -10.96 -2.74 -0.01
N ALA A 62 -12.07 -3.10 0.60
CA ALA A 62 -13.36 -2.60 0.15
C ALA A 62 -13.46 -1.09 0.36
N ALA A 63 -12.94 -0.61 1.48
CA ALA A 63 -12.96 0.83 1.74
C ALA A 63 -12.09 1.57 0.74
N MET A 64 -10.93 1.01 0.42
CA MET A 64 -10.08 1.62 -0.57
C MET A 64 -10.74 1.64 -1.93
N ALA A 65 -11.42 0.56 -2.29
CA ALA A 65 -12.08 0.50 -3.57
C ALA A 65 -13.15 1.57 -3.68
N ARG A 66 -13.88 1.81 -2.59
CA ARG A 66 -14.91 2.83 -2.61
C ARG A 66 -14.32 4.23 -2.80
N LEU A 67 -13.18 4.48 -2.17
CA LEU A 67 -12.53 5.77 -2.32
C LEU A 67 -11.95 5.94 -3.71
N VAL A 68 -11.38 4.89 -4.24
CA VAL A 68 -10.83 4.94 -5.58
C VAL A 68 -11.93 5.22 -6.59
N GLU A 69 -13.11 4.69 -6.36
CA GLU A 69 -14.22 4.92 -7.22
C GLU A 69 -14.61 6.38 -7.19
N GLN A 70 -14.62 7.00 -6.01
CA GLN A 70 -14.93 8.42 -5.90
C GLN A 70 -13.87 9.27 -6.59
N PHE A 71 -12.62 8.88 -6.44
CA PHE A 71 -11.55 9.59 -7.09
C PHE A 71 -11.71 9.56 -8.60
N GLY A 72 -12.04 8.40 -9.14
CA GLY A 72 -12.25 8.26 -10.56
C GLY A 72 -13.38 9.12 -11.06
N THR A 73 -14.46 9.21 -10.29
CA THR A 73 -15.58 10.02 -10.65
C THR A 73 -15.20 11.48 -10.70
N GLN A 74 -14.39 11.91 -9.77
CA GLN A 74 -14.02 13.29 -9.76
C GLN A 74 -12.99 13.64 -10.74
N GLN A 75 -12.12 12.74 -11.02
CA GLN A 75 -11.12 12.97 -11.97
C GLN A 75 -11.56 12.87 -13.33
N GLN A 76 -12.54 12.35 -13.67
CA GLN A 76 -13.03 12.13 -14.89
C GLN A 76 -12.59 12.63 -15.80
N PRO A 77 -12.84 12.74 -16.37
CA PRO A 77 -12.95 11.94 -17.32
C PRO A 77 -11.68 11.65 -17.73
N ALA A 78 -11.15 12.13 -17.47
CA ALA A 78 -10.01 11.96 -17.93
C ALA A 78 -9.41 10.80 -17.71
N ALA A 79 -9.31 10.53 -17.10
CA ALA A 79 -8.59 9.64 -16.85
C ALA A 79 -8.40 8.56 -17.10
N PRO A 80 -8.31 8.26 -17.37
CA PRO A 80 -8.13 7.20 -17.47
C PRO A 80 -7.41 6.51 -16.76
N ALA A 81 -7.34 6.50 -16.48
CA ALA A 81 -6.89 5.94 -16.08
C ALA A 81 -6.36 5.37 -15.66
N THR A 82 -6.30 5.20 -15.49
CA THR A 82 -5.86 4.77 -15.21
C THR A 82 -5.49 4.17 -14.98
N ALA A 83 -5.44 4.00 -15.04
CA ALA A 83 -5.22 3.55 -14.86
C ALA A 83 -4.94 3.33 -14.68
#